data_cc57485287352a76b9e06f4b5fb625bb
#
_entry.id   cc57485287352a76b9e06f4b5fb625bb
#
_cell.length_a   1.000
_cell.length_b   1.000
_cell.length_c   1.000
_cell.angle_alpha   90.00
_cell.angle_beta   90.00
_cell.angle_gamma   90.00
#
_symmetry.space_group_name_H-M   'P 1'
#
loop_
_entity.id
_entity.type
_entity.pdbx_description
1 polymer ?
#
loop_
_entity_poly.entity_id
_entity_poly.type
_entity_poly.pdbx_seq_one_letter_code
_entity_poly.pdbx_strand_id
1 'polypeptide(L)'
;MARPDEPEWIGGFHAVEAALRERPERVERVALSGRDDRRARRLQALAERAGVTVESRDEAWFDKLRSDGKPLRHQGVAARVALSQAGDENDLIALLEGCAEPPLLLVLDGVTDPHNLGACLRAAEAAGVLAVVAPKDRACGLTAAARKTSAGSAERLPFVQVTNLARTLADLKARGLWIVGAAGEGPVSLYESDFACEPVALVMGAEGGGLRRLTRERCDQLIHIPMAPSVESLNVSVASAVCLFEFRRQRLAAAG
;
A
#
# COMPACT_ATOMS: atom_id res chain seq x y z
N MET A 1 -1.25 -23.52 4.33
CA MET A 1 -1.19 -22.14 3.83
C MET A 1 -2.45 -21.45 4.30
N ALA A 2 -2.35 -20.36 5.08
CA ALA A 2 -3.51 -19.57 5.47
C ALA A 2 -4.18 -19.02 4.21
N ARG A 3 -5.51 -18.99 4.18
CA ARG A 3 -6.27 -18.36 3.09
C ARG A 3 -5.98 -16.85 3.14
N PRO A 4 -5.78 -16.17 2.01
CA PRO A 4 -5.44 -14.75 1.97
C PRO A 4 -6.48 -13.83 2.62
N ASP A 5 -7.66 -14.34 2.93
CA ASP A 5 -8.82 -13.59 3.43
C ASP A 5 -9.16 -13.88 4.90
N GLU A 6 -8.39 -14.71 5.60
CA GLU A 6 -8.67 -14.98 7.01
C GLU A 6 -8.16 -13.85 7.90
N PRO A 7 -9.02 -13.34 8.83
CA PRO A 7 -8.61 -12.32 9.79
C PRO A 7 -7.40 -12.78 10.61
N GLU A 8 -6.43 -11.90 10.78
CA GLU A 8 -5.21 -12.19 11.52
C GLU A 8 -5.26 -11.67 12.96
N TRP A 9 -4.48 -12.31 13.84
CA TRP A 9 -4.25 -11.81 15.18
C TRP A 9 -3.06 -10.85 15.19
N ILE A 10 -3.30 -9.60 15.59
CA ILE A 10 -2.25 -8.63 15.94
C ILE A 10 -2.10 -8.59 17.46
N GLY A 11 -0.89 -8.34 17.96
CA GLY A 11 -0.59 -8.37 19.39
C GLY A 11 0.13 -7.15 19.91
N GLY A 12 -0.11 -6.84 21.18
CA GLY A 12 0.50 -5.75 21.91
C GLY A 12 -0.32 -4.47 21.91
N PHE A 13 -0.19 -3.70 22.99
CA PHE A 13 -1.03 -2.51 23.25
C PHE A 13 -1.02 -1.49 22.12
N HIS A 14 0.15 -1.16 21.57
CA HIS A 14 0.27 -0.14 20.51
C HIS A 14 -0.42 -0.56 19.21
N ALA A 15 -0.23 -1.82 18.78
CA ALA A 15 -0.82 -2.30 17.54
C ALA A 15 -2.35 -2.37 17.63
N VAL A 16 -2.87 -2.87 18.76
CA VAL A 16 -4.32 -2.98 18.97
C VAL A 16 -4.96 -1.61 19.17
N GLU A 17 -4.32 -0.69 19.90
CA GLU A 17 -4.81 0.70 20.06
C GLU A 17 -4.85 1.43 18.70
N ALA A 18 -3.84 1.27 17.86
CA ALA A 18 -3.79 1.86 16.53
C ALA A 18 -4.93 1.30 15.65
N ALA A 19 -5.13 -0.02 15.62
CA ALA A 19 -6.21 -0.65 14.85
C ALA A 19 -7.59 -0.13 15.27
N LEU A 20 -7.85 -0.04 16.58
CA LEU A 20 -9.12 0.47 17.11
C LEU A 20 -9.37 1.95 16.83
N ARG A 21 -8.32 2.75 16.69
CA ARG A 21 -8.45 4.19 16.40
C ARG A 21 -8.59 4.49 14.92
N GLU A 22 -7.80 3.80 14.09
CA GLU A 22 -7.69 4.09 12.67
C GLU A 22 -8.77 3.39 11.85
N ARG A 23 -9.13 2.14 12.23
CA ARG A 23 -10.08 1.30 11.49
C ARG A 23 -10.84 0.33 12.38
N PRO A 24 -11.67 0.84 13.32
CA PRO A 24 -12.43 0.01 14.25
C PRO A 24 -13.36 -0.99 13.52
N GLU A 25 -13.87 -0.64 12.34
CA GLU A 25 -14.75 -1.49 11.52
C GLU A 25 -14.07 -2.78 11.03
N ARG A 26 -12.73 -2.84 11.06
CA ARG A 26 -11.95 -4.04 10.71
C ARG A 26 -11.56 -4.89 11.91
N VAL A 27 -11.78 -4.39 13.11
CA VAL A 27 -11.46 -5.13 14.33
C VAL A 27 -12.68 -5.99 14.71
N GLU A 28 -12.58 -7.29 14.47
CA GLU A 28 -13.67 -8.21 14.82
C GLU A 28 -13.87 -8.36 16.32
N ARG A 29 -12.75 -8.47 17.05
CA ARG A 29 -12.74 -8.65 18.51
C ARG A 29 -11.38 -8.31 19.10
N VAL A 30 -11.36 -7.96 20.38
CA VAL A 30 -10.17 -7.76 21.19
C VAL A 30 -10.13 -8.79 22.31
N ALA A 31 -8.98 -9.42 22.53
CA ALA A 31 -8.72 -10.32 23.64
C ALA A 31 -7.81 -9.65 24.67
N LEU A 32 -8.18 -9.74 25.96
CA LEU A 32 -7.39 -9.26 27.10
C LEU A 32 -7.10 -10.41 28.06
N SER A 33 -5.90 -10.44 28.66
CA SER A 33 -5.44 -11.50 29.56
C SER A 33 -6.01 -11.42 30.99
N GLY A 34 -7.00 -10.55 31.22
CA GLY A 34 -7.55 -10.35 32.57
C GLY A 34 -6.64 -9.57 33.53
N ARG A 35 -5.51 -9.06 33.06
CA ARG A 35 -4.67 -8.14 33.85
C ARG A 35 -5.40 -6.80 33.99
N ASP A 36 -5.73 -6.45 35.22
CA ASP A 36 -6.43 -5.20 35.52
C ASP A 36 -5.42 -4.05 35.71
N ASP A 37 -4.81 -3.62 34.59
CA ASP A 37 -3.95 -2.46 34.57
C ASP A 37 -4.59 -1.26 33.82
N ARG A 38 -4.04 -0.07 34.03
CA ARG A 38 -4.55 1.17 33.45
C ARG A 38 -4.59 1.12 31.91
N ARG A 39 -3.66 0.41 31.28
CA ARG A 39 -3.59 0.30 29.81
C ARG A 39 -4.68 -0.61 29.28
N ALA A 40 -4.91 -1.75 29.94
CA ALA A 40 -5.98 -2.69 29.59
C ALA A 40 -7.36 -2.03 29.69
N ARG A 41 -7.64 -1.30 30.80
CA ARG A 41 -8.89 -0.55 30.97
C ARG A 41 -9.09 0.51 29.88
N ARG A 42 -8.03 1.26 29.50
CA ARG A 42 -8.10 2.24 28.44
C ARG A 42 -8.42 1.60 27.08
N LEU A 43 -7.80 0.46 26.79
CA LEU A 43 -8.02 -0.27 25.55
C LEU A 43 -9.43 -0.86 25.49
N GLN A 44 -9.92 -1.40 26.60
CA GLN A 44 -11.29 -1.89 26.74
C GLN A 44 -12.30 -0.77 26.45
N ALA A 45 -12.14 0.40 27.09
CA ALA A 45 -13.02 1.54 26.86
C ALA A 45 -12.98 2.04 25.40
N LEU A 46 -11.82 1.94 24.74
CA LEU A 46 -11.68 2.29 23.33
C LEU A 46 -12.44 1.29 22.44
N ALA A 47 -12.30 -0.01 22.69
CA ALA A 47 -13.00 -1.06 21.97
C ALA A 47 -14.53 -0.96 22.15
N GLU A 48 -15.00 -0.72 23.39
CA GLU A 48 -16.41 -0.52 23.68
C GLU A 48 -17.01 0.68 22.94
N ARG A 49 -16.30 1.81 22.89
CA ARG A 49 -16.72 3.00 22.12
C ARG A 49 -16.78 2.74 20.62
N ALA A 50 -15.91 1.85 20.13
CA ALA A 50 -15.86 1.43 18.74
C ALA A 50 -16.88 0.34 18.40
N GLY A 51 -17.66 -0.16 19.36
CA GLY A 51 -18.60 -1.25 19.18
C GLY A 51 -17.93 -2.62 18.98
N VAL A 52 -16.64 -2.75 19.36
CA VAL A 52 -15.86 -3.98 19.19
C VAL A 52 -15.98 -4.87 20.42
N THR A 53 -16.27 -6.14 20.21
CA THR A 53 -16.38 -7.14 21.29
C THR A 53 -15.04 -7.33 22.01
N VAL A 54 -15.05 -7.30 23.35
CA VAL A 54 -13.89 -7.59 24.19
C VAL A 54 -14.09 -8.93 24.88
N GLU A 55 -13.10 -9.82 24.76
CA GLU A 55 -13.08 -11.16 25.37
C GLU A 55 -11.95 -11.25 26.41
N SER A 56 -12.24 -11.88 27.56
CA SER A 56 -11.19 -12.27 28.50
C SER A 56 -10.65 -13.65 28.14
N ARG A 57 -9.33 -13.79 28.08
CA ARG A 57 -8.62 -15.03 27.75
C ARG A 57 -7.49 -15.28 28.73
N ASP A 58 -7.16 -16.55 28.98
CA ASP A 58 -6.02 -16.94 29.81
C ASP A 58 -4.68 -16.82 29.04
N GLU A 59 -3.58 -16.84 29.79
CA GLU A 59 -2.22 -16.73 29.22
C GLU A 59 -1.94 -17.89 28.24
N ALA A 60 -2.41 -19.09 28.54
CA ALA A 60 -2.21 -20.27 27.69
C ALA A 60 -2.88 -20.14 26.31
N TRP A 61 -3.96 -19.37 26.23
CA TRP A 61 -4.60 -19.05 24.95
C TRP A 61 -3.71 -18.09 24.13
N PHE A 62 -3.14 -17.06 24.76
CA PHE A 62 -2.25 -16.10 24.09
C PHE A 62 -0.97 -16.77 23.56
N ASP A 63 -0.41 -17.73 24.29
CA ASP A 63 0.79 -18.47 23.90
C ASP A 63 0.59 -19.30 22.62
N LYS A 64 -0.65 -19.63 22.28
CA LYS A 64 -1.00 -20.34 21.04
C LYS A 64 -1.10 -19.43 19.83
N LEU A 65 -1.21 -18.11 20.02
CA LEU A 65 -1.36 -17.18 18.91
C LEU A 65 -0.10 -17.12 18.06
N ARG A 66 -0.29 -17.09 16.76
CA ARG A 66 0.78 -17.01 15.76
C ARG A 66 0.46 -15.88 14.79
N SER A 67 1.52 -15.22 14.34
CA SER A 67 1.50 -14.33 13.19
C SER A 67 2.65 -14.74 12.28
N ASP A 68 2.41 -14.99 10.99
CA ASP A 68 3.38 -15.53 10.03
C ASP A 68 4.08 -16.83 10.53
N GLY A 69 3.34 -17.71 11.21
CA GLY A 69 3.87 -18.96 11.78
C GLY A 69 4.77 -18.80 13.00
N LYS A 70 5.04 -17.57 13.47
CA LYS A 70 5.85 -17.26 14.66
C LYS A 70 4.95 -16.94 15.86
N PRO A 71 5.42 -17.17 17.10
CA PRO A 71 4.70 -16.74 18.30
C PRO A 71 4.39 -15.24 18.25
N LEU A 72 3.14 -14.88 18.53
CA LEU A 72 2.70 -13.49 18.57
C LEU A 72 3.23 -12.79 19.84
N ARG A 73 3.83 -11.61 19.69
CA ARG A 73 4.22 -10.76 20.82
C ARG A 73 3.00 -10.01 21.34
N HIS A 74 2.22 -10.62 22.24
CA HIS A 74 0.91 -10.12 22.67
C HIS A 74 0.90 -9.21 23.89
N GLN A 75 1.82 -9.36 24.84
CA GLN A 75 1.82 -8.60 26.10
C GLN A 75 0.49 -8.69 26.89
N GLY A 76 -0.26 -9.80 26.72
CA GLY A 76 -1.59 -9.99 27.30
C GLY A 76 -2.73 -9.28 26.54
N VAL A 77 -2.48 -8.78 25.34
CA VAL A 77 -3.45 -8.10 24.49
C VAL A 77 -3.31 -8.56 23.04
N ALA A 78 -4.43 -8.91 22.41
CA ALA A 78 -4.48 -9.23 21.00
C ALA A 78 -5.80 -8.74 20.38
N ALA A 79 -5.81 -8.44 19.09
CA ALA A 79 -7.02 -8.18 18.34
C ALA A 79 -7.06 -9.04 17.07
N ARG A 80 -8.25 -9.51 16.73
CA ARG A 80 -8.51 -10.17 15.46
C ARG A 80 -8.95 -9.13 14.47
N VAL A 81 -8.18 -8.94 13.40
CA VAL A 81 -8.36 -7.85 12.44
C VAL A 81 -8.55 -8.43 11.06
N ALA A 82 -9.62 -8.00 10.38
CA ALA A 82 -9.82 -8.28 8.97
C ALA A 82 -8.76 -7.55 8.14
N LEU A 83 -8.04 -8.30 7.30
CA LEU A 83 -7.01 -7.72 6.44
C LEU A 83 -7.62 -6.92 5.30
N SER A 84 -6.94 -5.85 4.86
CA SER A 84 -7.28 -5.16 3.63
C SER A 84 -7.20 -6.13 2.45
N GLN A 85 -8.27 -6.20 1.67
CA GLN A 85 -8.26 -6.94 0.42
C GLN A 85 -7.82 -6.02 -0.73
N ALA A 86 -7.29 -6.61 -1.79
CA ALA A 86 -7.08 -5.86 -3.01
C ALA A 86 -8.44 -5.50 -3.61
N GLY A 87 -8.62 -4.21 -3.93
CA GLY A 87 -9.77 -3.74 -4.70
C GLY A 87 -9.69 -4.19 -6.17
N ASP A 88 -10.74 -3.89 -6.92
CA ASP A 88 -10.82 -4.12 -8.36
C ASP A 88 -10.90 -2.82 -9.16
N GLU A 89 -11.17 -2.92 -10.46
CA GLU A 89 -11.32 -1.79 -11.38
C GLU A 89 -12.44 -0.82 -10.96
N ASN A 90 -13.54 -1.31 -10.35
CA ASN A 90 -14.66 -0.47 -9.91
C ASN A 90 -14.29 0.32 -8.67
N ASP A 91 -13.55 -0.30 -7.74
CA ASP A 91 -13.03 0.39 -6.56
C ASP A 91 -12.08 1.53 -6.96
N LEU A 92 -11.23 1.31 -7.98
CA LEU A 92 -10.35 2.36 -8.51
C LEU A 92 -11.16 3.55 -9.05
N ILE A 93 -12.24 3.28 -9.80
CA ILE A 93 -13.12 4.31 -10.33
C ILE A 93 -13.78 5.09 -9.19
N ALA A 94 -14.32 4.41 -8.21
CA ALA A 94 -14.96 5.05 -7.06
C ALA A 94 -13.99 5.94 -6.26
N LEU A 95 -12.72 5.51 -6.09
CA LEU A 95 -11.67 6.32 -5.46
C LEU A 95 -11.40 7.61 -6.25
N LEU A 96 -11.31 7.52 -7.58
CA LEU A 96 -11.07 8.68 -8.44
C LEU A 96 -12.23 9.67 -8.44
N GLU A 97 -13.47 9.18 -8.46
CA GLU A 97 -14.67 10.02 -8.41
C GLU A 97 -14.85 10.73 -7.06
N GLY A 98 -14.35 10.12 -5.97
CA GLY A 98 -14.36 10.73 -4.64
C GLY A 98 -13.19 11.67 -4.34
N CYS A 99 -12.23 11.83 -5.26
CA CYS A 99 -11.02 12.62 -5.01
C CYS A 99 -11.27 14.10 -5.31
N ALA A 100 -11.02 14.98 -4.32
CA ALA A 100 -11.16 16.43 -4.47
C ALA A 100 -9.91 17.10 -5.06
N GLU A 101 -8.75 16.51 -4.88
CA GLU A 101 -7.45 17.01 -5.39
C GLU A 101 -6.99 16.19 -6.60
N PRO A 102 -6.08 16.73 -7.43
CA PRO A 102 -5.50 15.99 -8.53
C PRO A 102 -4.87 14.67 -8.05
N PRO A 103 -5.41 13.49 -8.42
CA PRO A 103 -4.95 12.21 -7.91
C PRO A 103 -3.52 11.90 -8.38
N LEU A 104 -2.76 11.26 -7.50
CA LEU A 104 -1.50 10.60 -7.83
C LEU A 104 -1.70 9.10 -7.62
N LEU A 105 -1.53 8.32 -8.67
CA LEU A 105 -1.53 6.87 -8.62
C LEU A 105 -0.11 6.32 -8.79
N LEU A 106 0.20 5.21 -8.12
CA LEU A 106 1.37 4.39 -8.43
C LEU A 106 0.92 3.11 -9.13
N VAL A 107 1.41 2.88 -10.32
CA VAL A 107 1.13 1.68 -11.11
C VAL A 107 2.38 0.81 -11.17
N LEU A 108 2.27 -0.45 -10.75
CA LEU A 108 3.37 -1.41 -10.69
C LEU A 108 3.20 -2.47 -11.79
N ASP A 109 3.94 -2.33 -12.88
CA ASP A 109 3.85 -3.22 -14.04
C ASP A 109 4.73 -4.47 -13.88
N GLY A 110 4.21 -5.48 -13.18
CA GLY A 110 4.87 -6.79 -13.08
C GLY A 110 5.87 -6.91 -11.92
N VAL A 111 5.72 -6.15 -10.86
CA VAL A 111 6.47 -6.34 -9.60
C VAL A 111 6.01 -7.64 -8.93
N THR A 112 6.90 -8.64 -8.87
CA THR A 112 6.60 -9.99 -8.36
C THR A 112 7.15 -10.27 -6.97
N ASP A 113 8.18 -9.54 -6.53
CA ASP A 113 8.75 -9.69 -5.19
C ASP A 113 7.86 -8.99 -4.15
N PRO A 114 7.37 -9.73 -3.12
CA PRO A 114 6.55 -9.16 -2.06
C PRO A 114 7.28 -8.12 -1.20
N HIS A 115 8.60 -8.19 -1.07
CA HIS A 115 9.36 -7.17 -0.34
C HIS A 115 9.38 -5.85 -1.11
N ASN A 116 9.53 -5.90 -2.43
CA ASN A 116 9.44 -4.71 -3.27
C ASN A 116 8.04 -4.11 -3.26
N LEU A 117 6.98 -4.94 -3.36
CA LEU A 117 5.60 -4.45 -3.23
C LEU A 117 5.39 -3.75 -1.89
N GLY A 118 5.79 -4.37 -0.78
CA GLY A 118 5.64 -3.78 0.55
C GLY A 118 6.38 -2.44 0.70
N ALA A 119 7.60 -2.34 0.18
CA ALA A 119 8.38 -1.09 0.19
C ALA A 119 7.75 0.00 -0.70
N CYS A 120 7.22 -0.37 -1.90
CA CYS A 120 6.47 0.53 -2.76
C CYS A 120 5.21 1.08 -2.08
N LEU A 121 4.42 0.21 -1.42
CA LEU A 121 3.24 0.64 -0.66
C LEU A 121 3.59 1.65 0.42
N ARG A 122 4.68 1.40 1.16
CA ARG A 122 5.15 2.32 2.20
C ARG A 122 5.58 3.67 1.65
N ALA A 123 6.33 3.68 0.55
CA ALA A 123 6.77 4.91 -0.11
C ALA A 123 5.56 5.68 -0.70
N ALA A 124 4.61 4.96 -1.31
CA ALA A 124 3.41 5.52 -1.90
C ALA A 124 2.51 6.21 -0.86
N GLU A 125 2.24 5.57 0.28
CA GLU A 125 1.50 6.18 1.38
C GLU A 125 2.18 7.45 1.89
N ALA A 126 3.50 7.38 2.14
CA ALA A 126 4.27 8.52 2.63
C ALA A 126 4.32 9.69 1.63
N ALA A 127 4.23 9.41 0.33
CA ALA A 127 4.17 10.42 -0.72
C ALA A 127 2.76 10.98 -0.98
N GLY A 128 1.71 10.43 -0.37
CA GLY A 128 0.33 10.87 -0.56
C GLY A 128 -0.30 10.33 -1.84
N VAL A 129 0.07 9.12 -2.27
CA VAL A 129 -0.56 8.40 -3.38
C VAL A 129 -1.98 8.02 -3.00
N LEU A 130 -2.93 8.19 -3.92
CA LEU A 130 -4.34 7.84 -3.71
C LEU A 130 -4.55 6.31 -3.68
N ALA A 131 -3.92 5.60 -4.61
CA ALA A 131 -3.98 4.14 -4.70
C ALA A 131 -2.76 3.57 -5.43
N VAL A 132 -2.41 2.32 -5.09
CA VAL A 132 -1.43 1.53 -5.85
C VAL A 132 -2.17 0.52 -6.72
N VAL A 133 -1.84 0.48 -8.00
CA VAL A 133 -2.48 -0.38 -9.01
C VAL A 133 -1.47 -1.40 -9.53
N ALA A 134 -1.86 -2.67 -9.60
CA ALA A 134 -1.05 -3.74 -10.18
C ALA A 134 -1.91 -4.71 -10.99
N PRO A 135 -1.36 -5.43 -11.97
CA PRO A 135 -2.13 -6.48 -12.64
C PRO A 135 -2.36 -7.68 -11.71
N LYS A 136 -3.48 -8.41 -11.90
CA LYS A 136 -3.75 -9.67 -11.18
C LYS A 136 -2.73 -10.75 -11.52
N ASP A 137 -2.33 -10.79 -12.80
CA ASP A 137 -1.42 -11.79 -13.31
C ASP A 137 0.02 -11.25 -13.40
N ARG A 138 0.99 -12.14 -13.08
CA ARG A 138 2.42 -11.85 -13.14
C ARG A 138 2.84 -10.65 -12.28
N ALA A 139 2.18 -10.46 -11.16
CA ALA A 139 2.52 -9.49 -10.13
C ALA A 139 2.24 -10.08 -8.75
N CYS A 140 2.87 -9.51 -7.74
CA CYS A 140 2.62 -9.89 -6.36
C CYS A 140 1.31 -9.25 -5.85
N GLY A 141 0.53 -10.03 -5.08
CA GLY A 141 -0.59 -9.52 -4.29
C GLY A 141 -0.18 -9.17 -2.85
N LEU A 142 -1.17 -8.80 -2.03
CA LEU A 142 -0.98 -8.49 -0.61
C LEU A 142 -0.70 -9.75 0.23
N THR A 143 0.46 -10.34 0.03
CA THR A 143 0.93 -11.48 0.83
C THR A 143 1.33 -11.04 2.25
N ALA A 144 1.45 -11.99 3.19
CA ALA A 144 1.95 -11.72 4.54
C ALA A 144 3.32 -11.02 4.53
N ALA A 145 4.23 -11.40 3.61
CA ALA A 145 5.53 -10.76 3.46
C ALA A 145 5.42 -9.31 2.97
N ALA A 146 4.55 -9.02 1.98
CA ALA A 146 4.29 -7.66 1.49
C ALA A 146 3.70 -6.78 2.60
N ARG A 147 2.69 -7.28 3.34
CA ARG A 147 2.08 -6.58 4.48
C ARG A 147 3.10 -6.24 5.56
N LYS A 148 3.94 -7.20 5.92
CA LYS A 148 4.99 -6.99 6.92
C LYS A 148 5.99 -5.92 6.49
N THR A 149 6.45 -5.97 5.25
CA THR A 149 7.41 -5.00 4.70
C THR A 149 6.79 -3.61 4.57
N SER A 150 5.49 -3.52 4.31
CA SER A 150 4.77 -2.24 4.18
C SER A 150 4.64 -1.46 5.50
N ALA A 151 4.95 -2.05 6.65
CA ALA A 151 4.84 -1.42 7.97
C ALA A 151 3.46 -0.80 8.25
N GLY A 152 2.39 -1.49 7.80
CA GLY A 152 1.00 -1.07 7.95
C GLY A 152 0.42 -0.29 6.77
N SER A 153 1.23 0.16 5.81
CA SER A 153 0.73 0.88 4.63
C SER A 153 -0.22 0.04 3.78
N ALA A 154 -0.02 -1.29 3.72
CA ALA A 154 -0.93 -2.21 3.04
C ALA A 154 -2.36 -2.21 3.60
N GLU A 155 -2.54 -1.75 4.83
CA GLU A 155 -3.84 -1.67 5.48
C GLU A 155 -4.50 -0.29 5.30
N ARG A 156 -3.72 0.76 5.05
CA ARG A 156 -4.21 2.14 4.96
C ARG A 156 -4.33 2.65 3.52
N LEU A 157 -3.39 2.28 2.65
CA LEU A 157 -3.38 2.69 1.26
C LEU A 157 -4.17 1.69 0.40
N PRO A 158 -5.15 2.11 -0.39
CA PRO A 158 -5.84 1.25 -1.33
C PRO A 158 -4.87 0.59 -2.31
N PHE A 159 -4.93 -0.75 -2.38
CA PHE A 159 -4.22 -1.55 -3.37
C PHE A 159 -5.23 -2.21 -4.29
N VAL A 160 -5.13 -1.94 -5.58
CA VAL A 160 -6.08 -2.37 -6.60
C VAL A 160 -5.41 -3.36 -7.55
N GLN A 161 -6.03 -4.51 -7.77
CA GLN A 161 -5.57 -5.47 -8.74
C GLN A 161 -6.49 -5.50 -9.96
N VAL A 162 -5.92 -5.16 -11.13
CA VAL A 162 -6.66 -5.06 -12.38
C VAL A 162 -6.39 -6.26 -13.30
N THR A 163 -7.38 -6.65 -14.07
CA THR A 163 -7.27 -7.80 -14.98
C THR A 163 -6.42 -7.48 -16.21
N ASN A 164 -6.55 -6.27 -16.75
CA ASN A 164 -5.82 -5.83 -17.93
C ASN A 164 -5.23 -4.43 -17.74
N LEU A 165 -3.95 -4.37 -17.34
CA LEU A 165 -3.28 -3.12 -17.05
C LEU A 165 -3.29 -2.13 -18.22
N ALA A 166 -3.03 -2.58 -19.44
CA ALA A 166 -3.01 -1.69 -20.60
C ALA A 166 -4.39 -1.06 -20.91
N ARG A 167 -5.47 -1.81 -20.67
CA ARG A 167 -6.84 -1.29 -20.76
C ARG A 167 -7.10 -0.29 -19.61
N THR A 168 -6.75 -0.63 -18.40
CA THR A 168 -6.90 0.28 -17.24
C THR A 168 -6.18 1.60 -17.48
N LEU A 169 -4.96 1.58 -18.02
CA LEU A 169 -4.24 2.81 -18.36
C LEU A 169 -4.97 3.64 -19.43
N ALA A 170 -5.57 2.99 -20.43
CA ALA A 170 -6.37 3.69 -21.43
C ALA A 170 -7.64 4.32 -20.81
N ASP A 171 -8.29 3.62 -19.89
CA ASP A 171 -9.47 4.11 -19.17
C ASP A 171 -9.10 5.29 -18.24
N LEU A 172 -7.94 5.26 -17.57
CA LEU A 172 -7.41 6.37 -16.78
C LEU A 172 -7.13 7.61 -17.65
N LYS A 173 -6.52 7.42 -18.83
CA LYS A 173 -6.32 8.53 -19.81
C LYS A 173 -7.64 9.15 -20.24
N ALA A 174 -8.65 8.33 -20.55
CA ALA A 174 -9.98 8.81 -20.93
C ALA A 174 -10.66 9.62 -19.82
N ARG A 175 -10.24 9.43 -18.56
CA ARG A 175 -10.67 10.19 -17.38
C ARG A 175 -9.79 11.41 -17.06
N GLY A 176 -8.81 11.71 -17.92
CA GLY A 176 -7.97 12.90 -17.80
C GLY A 176 -6.69 12.71 -16.98
N LEU A 177 -6.30 11.48 -16.64
CA LEU A 177 -5.02 11.25 -15.98
C LEU A 177 -3.89 11.15 -17.03
N TRP A 178 -2.78 11.80 -16.75
CA TRP A 178 -1.53 11.59 -17.48
C TRP A 178 -0.88 10.28 -17.06
N ILE A 179 -0.36 9.54 -18.02
CA ILE A 179 0.35 8.27 -17.77
C ILE A 179 1.84 8.51 -17.96
N VAL A 180 2.58 8.57 -16.87
CA VAL A 180 4.03 8.83 -16.87
C VAL A 180 4.78 7.56 -16.50
N GLY A 181 5.54 7.01 -17.45
CA GLY A 181 6.31 5.78 -17.26
C GLY A 181 7.75 6.07 -16.87
N ALA A 182 8.26 5.41 -15.81
CA ALA A 182 9.68 5.46 -15.46
C ALA A 182 10.46 4.37 -16.22
N ALA A 183 11.41 4.79 -17.03
CA ALA A 183 12.27 3.93 -17.84
C ALA A 183 13.66 4.59 -17.99
N GLY A 184 14.73 3.79 -17.82
CA GLY A 184 16.10 4.34 -17.87
C GLY A 184 16.47 5.05 -19.18
N GLU A 185 15.84 4.65 -20.29
CA GLU A 185 15.98 5.25 -21.62
C GLU A 185 14.92 6.33 -21.91
N GLY A 186 14.16 6.77 -20.90
CA GLY A 186 13.21 7.87 -21.04
C GLY A 186 13.89 9.16 -21.51
N PRO A 187 13.30 9.91 -22.47
CA PRO A 187 13.94 11.10 -23.01
C PRO A 187 13.95 12.29 -22.03
N VAL A 188 13.05 12.31 -21.05
CA VAL A 188 12.87 13.42 -20.12
C VAL A 188 13.41 13.05 -18.74
N SER A 189 14.18 13.95 -18.14
CA SER A 189 14.61 13.78 -16.76
C SER A 189 13.42 13.86 -15.81
N LEU A 190 13.40 13.04 -14.75
CA LEU A 190 12.41 13.12 -13.68
C LEU A 190 12.23 14.57 -13.18
N TYR A 191 13.32 15.31 -13.07
CA TYR A 191 13.33 16.66 -12.51
C TYR A 191 12.84 17.74 -13.48
N GLU A 192 12.63 17.38 -14.76
CA GLU A 192 12.11 18.24 -15.84
C GLU A 192 10.67 17.88 -16.23
N SER A 193 10.07 16.88 -15.56
CA SER A 193 8.70 16.47 -15.85
C SER A 193 7.69 17.44 -15.24
N ASP A 194 6.72 17.90 -16.03
CA ASP A 194 5.71 18.89 -15.65
C ASP A 194 4.39 18.29 -15.15
N PHE A 195 4.25 16.96 -15.16
CA PHE A 195 2.98 16.30 -14.84
C PHE A 195 2.73 16.05 -13.36
N ALA A 196 3.67 16.36 -12.49
CA ALA A 196 3.55 16.04 -11.07
C ALA A 196 2.34 16.69 -10.38
N CYS A 197 1.95 17.89 -10.81
CA CYS A 197 0.81 18.63 -10.23
C CYS A 197 -0.54 18.28 -10.87
N GLU A 198 -0.53 17.56 -11.99
CA GLU A 198 -1.73 17.12 -12.70
C GLU A 198 -2.29 15.80 -12.11
N PRO A 199 -3.53 15.41 -12.48
CA PRO A 199 -3.98 14.04 -12.28
C PRO A 199 -3.04 13.07 -13.02
N VAL A 200 -2.30 12.23 -12.28
CA VAL A 200 -1.22 11.44 -12.87
C VAL A 200 -1.13 10.02 -12.32
N ALA A 201 -0.84 9.08 -13.20
CA ALA A 201 -0.45 7.71 -12.87
C ALA A 201 1.03 7.51 -13.20
N LEU A 202 1.87 7.40 -12.18
CA LEU A 202 3.27 7.04 -12.30
C LEU A 202 3.39 5.52 -12.47
N VAL A 203 3.95 5.08 -13.58
CA VAL A 203 4.09 3.66 -13.92
C VAL A 203 5.52 3.21 -13.76
N MET A 204 5.73 2.21 -12.91
CA MET A 204 7.02 1.59 -12.63
C MET A 204 7.05 0.18 -13.21
N GLY A 205 8.08 -0.17 -13.94
CA GLY A 205 8.30 -1.49 -14.50
C GLY A 205 8.90 -2.48 -13.51
N ALA A 206 8.92 -3.75 -13.89
CA ALA A 206 9.59 -4.82 -13.14
C ALA A 206 11.11 -4.67 -13.19
N GLU A 207 11.81 -5.22 -12.17
CA GLU A 207 13.26 -5.31 -12.16
C GLU A 207 13.77 -6.13 -13.36
N GLY A 208 14.80 -5.63 -14.03
CA GLY A 208 15.42 -6.24 -15.20
C GLY A 208 14.60 -6.23 -16.49
N GLY A 209 13.27 -6.18 -16.41
CA GLY A 209 12.38 -6.18 -17.58
C GLY A 209 11.82 -4.81 -17.97
N GLY A 210 11.88 -3.84 -17.06
CA GLY A 210 11.29 -2.52 -17.26
C GLY A 210 9.77 -2.57 -17.51
N LEU A 211 9.25 -1.59 -18.23
CA LEU A 211 7.86 -1.52 -18.63
C LEU A 211 7.55 -2.52 -19.75
N ARG A 212 6.44 -3.26 -19.62
CA ARG A 212 5.96 -4.13 -20.70
C ARG A 212 5.62 -3.29 -21.93
N ARG A 213 5.79 -3.87 -23.13
CA ARG A 213 5.57 -3.16 -24.41
C ARG A 213 4.22 -2.42 -24.47
N LEU A 214 3.13 -3.10 -24.16
CA LEU A 214 1.78 -2.48 -24.19
C LEU A 214 1.60 -1.39 -23.13
N THR A 215 2.19 -1.53 -21.95
CA THR A 215 2.19 -0.52 -20.89
C THR A 215 2.94 0.72 -21.35
N ARG A 216 4.13 0.53 -21.92
CA ARG A 216 4.96 1.60 -22.49
C ARG A 216 4.25 2.38 -23.59
N GLU A 217 3.56 1.69 -24.50
CA GLU A 217 2.78 2.31 -25.59
C GLU A 217 1.60 3.16 -25.04
N ARG A 218 1.16 2.96 -23.81
CA ARG A 218 0.11 3.74 -23.14
C ARG A 218 0.62 4.98 -22.41
N CYS A 219 1.92 5.06 -22.13
CA CYS A 219 2.50 6.23 -21.48
C CYS A 219 2.44 7.46 -22.39
N ASP A 220 2.08 8.60 -21.80
CA ASP A 220 2.13 9.91 -22.45
C ASP A 220 3.56 10.45 -22.47
N GLN A 221 4.30 10.16 -21.40
CA GLN A 221 5.69 10.52 -21.25
C GLN A 221 6.48 9.37 -20.63
N LEU A 222 7.73 9.22 -21.06
CA LEU A 222 8.72 8.39 -20.39
C LEU A 222 9.76 9.29 -19.73
N ILE A 223 9.97 9.05 -18.44
CA ILE A 223 10.95 9.78 -17.62
C ILE A 223 12.06 8.85 -17.17
N HIS A 224 13.24 9.42 -16.91
CA HIS A 224 14.35 8.69 -16.30
C HIS A 224 14.84 9.39 -15.04
N ILE A 225 15.37 8.63 -14.10
CA ILE A 225 16.13 9.14 -12.96
C ILE A 225 17.59 9.30 -13.45
N PRO A 226 18.18 10.52 -13.42
CA PRO A 226 19.59 10.69 -13.76
C PRO A 226 20.48 9.87 -12.82
N MET A 227 21.32 9.01 -13.38
CA MET A 227 22.20 8.12 -12.63
C MET A 227 23.64 8.26 -13.06
N ALA A 228 24.57 7.79 -12.22
CA ALA A 228 25.97 7.68 -12.61
C ALA A 228 26.13 6.72 -13.80
N PRO A 229 27.06 6.98 -14.75
CA PRO A 229 27.18 6.20 -15.99
C PRO A 229 27.41 4.69 -15.80
N SER A 230 27.91 4.29 -14.64
CA SER A 230 28.17 2.87 -14.29
C SER A 230 26.96 2.13 -13.73
N VAL A 231 25.82 2.80 -13.55
CA VAL A 231 24.61 2.24 -12.92
C VAL A 231 23.50 2.18 -13.94
N GLU A 232 23.03 0.98 -14.28
CA GLU A 232 21.98 0.76 -15.27
C GLU A 232 20.56 0.95 -14.69
N SER A 233 20.34 0.58 -13.44
CA SER A 233 19.02 0.65 -12.81
C SER A 233 19.11 0.72 -11.29
N LEU A 234 18.03 1.19 -10.67
CA LEU A 234 17.77 1.10 -9.24
C LEU A 234 16.75 -0.04 -8.97
N ASN A 235 16.80 -0.57 -7.76
CA ASN A 235 15.69 -1.40 -7.28
C ASN A 235 14.36 -0.65 -7.44
N VAL A 236 13.30 -1.35 -7.87
CA VAL A 236 12.02 -0.73 -8.21
C VAL A 236 11.39 0.06 -7.06
N SER A 237 11.55 -0.40 -5.81
CA SER A 237 11.00 0.33 -4.66
C SER A 237 11.77 1.61 -4.37
N VAL A 238 13.09 1.61 -4.59
CA VAL A 238 13.94 2.80 -4.46
C VAL A 238 13.60 3.80 -5.58
N ALA A 239 13.53 3.34 -6.83
CA ALA A 239 13.14 4.18 -7.97
C ALA A 239 11.73 4.78 -7.78
N SER A 240 10.77 3.97 -7.31
CA SER A 240 9.42 4.45 -6.98
C SER A 240 9.46 5.55 -5.92
N ALA A 241 10.24 5.37 -4.86
CA ALA A 241 10.35 6.38 -3.81
C ALA A 241 10.95 7.69 -4.34
N VAL A 242 12.03 7.62 -5.13
CA VAL A 242 12.66 8.82 -5.72
C VAL A 242 11.65 9.59 -6.58
N CYS A 243 10.95 8.91 -7.50
CA CYS A 243 9.96 9.54 -8.38
C CYS A 243 8.78 10.14 -7.59
N LEU A 244 8.22 9.37 -6.64
CA LEU A 244 7.07 9.80 -5.84
C LEU A 244 7.39 11.02 -4.97
N PHE A 245 8.56 11.05 -4.33
CA PHE A 245 8.96 12.18 -3.49
C PHE A 245 9.32 13.43 -4.31
N GLU A 246 9.83 13.28 -5.53
CA GLU A 246 9.96 14.42 -6.44
C GLU A 246 8.60 14.97 -6.84
N PHE A 247 7.64 14.11 -7.21
CA PHE A 247 6.26 14.54 -7.51
C PHE A 247 5.61 15.23 -6.30
N ARG A 248 5.80 14.67 -5.09
CA ARG A 248 5.34 15.32 -3.85
C ARG A 248 5.99 16.68 -3.63
N ARG A 249 7.30 16.80 -3.85
CA ARG A 249 8.02 18.08 -3.72
C ARG A 249 7.46 19.14 -4.66
N GLN A 250 7.19 18.78 -5.92
CA GLN A 250 6.60 19.69 -6.89
C GLN A 250 5.21 20.14 -6.48
N ARG A 251 4.34 19.23 -6.04
CA ARG A 251 3.00 19.53 -5.52
C ARG A 251 3.03 20.48 -4.32
N LEU A 252 3.94 20.23 -3.38
CA LEU A 252 4.10 21.11 -2.21
C LEU A 252 4.58 22.50 -2.61
N ALA A 253 5.49 22.59 -3.57
CA ALA A 253 5.99 23.88 -4.07
C ALA A 253 4.92 24.66 -4.87
N ALA A 254 3.98 23.98 -5.51
CA ALA A 254 2.87 24.63 -6.24
C ALA A 254 1.73 25.08 -5.31
N ALA A 255 1.63 24.50 -4.11
CA ALA A 255 0.58 24.83 -3.14
C ALA A 255 0.97 25.97 -2.16
N GLY A 256 2.25 26.34 -2.10
CA GLY A 256 2.78 27.37 -1.19
C GLY A 256 3.30 28.57 -1.87
#